data_75ac5c1fefe4fccce7de0406c1e6faf6
#
_entry.id   75ac5c1fefe4fccce7de0406c1e6faf6
#
_cell.length_a   1.000
_cell.length_b   1.000
_cell.length_c   1.000
_cell.angle_alpha   90.00
_cell.angle_beta   90.00
_cell.angle_gamma   90.00
#
_symmetry.space_group_name_H-M   'P 1'
#
loop_
_entity.id
_entity.type
_entity.pdbx_description
1 polymer ?
#
loop_
_entity_poly.entity_id
_entity_poly.type
_entity_poly.pdbx_seq_one_letter_code
_entity_poly.pdbx_strand_id
1 'polypeptide(L)'
;MSNIQLWMTPKRDMTVFFPLLHIIILTGMNTQDFASAYFGMLGDWRLMHWLIIGIHCVVLLFLTTCIQHFRFIFLPLYGIDWTSMALWAALLMQLAYLLDYADWYSWFNHSTVWYLMGTILITLSAILHRMMHVRHPYINPRVFSGFRYVKHILLLVCLFEWLFATEHILEEIFLEEVMHYSTITNAAFSLPVWTGNVAGCIFSLWWLQKVMRMSYIRLGIVGSLMLFAYLVMMYLMVSPSLSIEMLYLPLFCRGFAYTTLSIVFMASLHDVMDFNHFFQGLSVFNMIHMVIGGCMGCALY
;
A
#
# COMPACT_ATOMS: atom_id res chain seq x y z
N MET A 1 -5.77 -17.84 -1.10
CA MET A 1 -6.62 -16.82 -1.76
C MET A 1 -7.88 -17.38 -2.40
N SER A 2 -7.85 -18.51 -3.13
CA SER A 2 -9.04 -19.03 -3.82
C SER A 2 -10.27 -19.25 -2.91
N ASN A 3 -10.09 -19.59 -1.64
CA ASN A 3 -11.21 -19.84 -0.72
C ASN A 3 -11.83 -18.55 -0.18
N ILE A 4 -11.03 -17.53 0.11
CA ILE A 4 -11.55 -16.21 0.50
C ILE A 4 -12.34 -15.62 -0.65
N GLN A 5 -11.85 -15.79 -1.87
CA GLN A 5 -12.53 -15.37 -3.08
C GLN A 5 -13.88 -16.09 -3.31
N LEU A 6 -13.96 -17.38 -3.00
CA LEU A 6 -15.20 -18.15 -3.05
C LEU A 6 -16.22 -17.71 -2.00
N TRP A 7 -15.74 -17.30 -0.83
CA TRP A 7 -16.59 -16.81 0.26
C TRP A 7 -17.16 -15.41 -0.03
N MET A 8 -16.31 -14.50 -0.54
CA MET A 8 -16.72 -13.12 -0.81
C MET A 8 -17.47 -12.97 -2.13
N THR A 9 -17.14 -13.78 -3.13
CA THR A 9 -17.75 -13.69 -4.47
C THR A 9 -18.04 -15.06 -5.05
N PRO A 10 -19.27 -15.57 -4.92
CA PRO A 10 -19.64 -16.89 -5.45
C PRO A 10 -19.32 -17.07 -6.96
N LYS A 11 -19.30 -15.97 -7.71
CA LYS A 11 -18.99 -15.95 -9.15
C LYS A 11 -17.51 -15.77 -9.46
N ARG A 12 -16.62 -15.70 -8.45
CA ARG A 12 -15.18 -15.38 -8.59
C ARG A 12 -14.92 -14.07 -9.33
N ASP A 13 -15.76 -13.08 -9.12
CA ASP A 13 -15.66 -11.79 -9.79
C ASP A 13 -14.66 -10.89 -9.04
N MET A 14 -13.53 -10.61 -9.68
CA MET A 14 -12.46 -9.76 -9.11
C MET A 14 -12.90 -8.31 -8.95
N THR A 15 -13.88 -7.84 -9.71
CA THR A 15 -14.41 -6.49 -9.57
C THR A 15 -15.13 -6.27 -8.25
N VAL A 16 -15.61 -7.34 -7.61
CA VAL A 16 -16.19 -7.33 -6.27
C VAL A 16 -15.11 -7.59 -5.20
N PHE A 17 -14.20 -8.50 -5.51
CA PHE A 17 -13.20 -8.96 -4.55
C PHE A 17 -12.25 -7.83 -4.10
N PHE A 18 -11.70 -7.05 -5.05
CA PHE A 18 -10.74 -5.99 -4.70
C PHE A 18 -11.34 -4.89 -3.83
N PRO A 19 -12.51 -4.29 -4.14
CA PRO A 19 -13.11 -3.32 -3.25
C PRO A 19 -13.39 -3.85 -1.83
N LEU A 20 -13.91 -5.07 -1.70
CA LEU A 20 -14.17 -5.67 -0.40
C LEU A 20 -12.89 -5.94 0.38
N LEU A 21 -11.84 -6.42 -0.29
CA LEU A 21 -10.53 -6.62 0.32
C LEU A 21 -9.94 -5.29 0.82
N HIS A 22 -10.04 -4.22 0.03
CA HIS A 22 -9.56 -2.89 0.40
C HIS A 22 -10.29 -2.34 1.63
N ILE A 23 -11.61 -2.49 1.74
CA ILE A 23 -12.36 -2.06 2.93
C ILE A 23 -11.75 -2.69 4.18
N ILE A 24 -11.48 -4.00 4.15
CA ILE A 24 -10.93 -4.72 5.31
C ILE A 24 -9.53 -4.22 5.65
N ILE A 25 -8.65 -4.12 4.65
CA ILE A 25 -7.26 -3.69 4.84
C ILE A 25 -7.21 -2.26 5.37
N LEU A 26 -7.88 -1.32 4.70
CA LEU A 26 -7.84 0.09 5.06
C LEU A 26 -8.53 0.36 6.40
N THR A 27 -9.59 -0.37 6.76
CA THR A 27 -10.19 -0.29 8.09
C THR A 27 -9.20 -0.75 9.16
N GLY A 28 -8.46 -1.83 8.90
CA GLY A 28 -7.43 -2.31 9.81
C GLY A 28 -6.32 -1.28 10.03
N MET A 29 -5.81 -0.68 8.95
CA MET A 29 -4.76 0.35 9.01
C MET A 29 -5.21 1.59 9.79
N ASN A 30 -6.35 2.17 9.44
CA ASN A 30 -6.87 3.35 10.16
C ASN A 30 -7.20 3.07 11.64
N THR A 31 -7.66 1.87 11.95
CA THR A 31 -7.91 1.46 13.36
C THR A 31 -6.60 1.35 14.13
N GLN A 32 -5.54 0.87 13.50
CA GLN A 32 -4.21 0.78 14.10
C GLN A 32 -3.65 2.17 14.43
N ASP A 33 -3.74 3.13 13.50
CA ASP A 33 -3.24 4.49 13.69
C ASP A 33 -3.95 5.17 14.87
N PHE A 34 -5.27 5.08 14.90
CA PHE A 34 -6.07 5.62 16.02
C PHE A 34 -5.73 4.94 17.35
N ALA A 35 -5.63 3.61 17.38
CA ALA A 35 -5.29 2.87 18.59
C ALA A 35 -3.88 3.22 19.09
N SER A 36 -2.91 3.36 18.17
CA SER A 36 -1.54 3.75 18.48
C SER A 36 -1.48 5.12 19.16
N ALA A 37 -2.16 6.11 18.60
CA ALA A 37 -2.23 7.46 19.15
C ALA A 37 -2.93 7.47 20.53
N TYR A 38 -4.03 6.73 20.69
CA TYR A 38 -4.77 6.63 21.95
C TYR A 38 -3.92 6.02 23.08
N PHE A 39 -3.25 4.89 22.81
CA PHE A 39 -2.37 4.26 23.80
C PHE A 39 -1.11 5.06 24.07
N GLY A 40 -0.57 5.78 23.07
CA GLY A 40 0.51 6.72 23.24
C GLY A 40 0.17 7.85 24.23
N MET A 41 -1.08 8.37 24.14
CA MET A 41 -1.57 9.40 25.08
C MET A 41 -1.70 8.89 26.51
N LEU A 42 -2.03 7.61 26.72
CA LEU A 42 -2.09 7.01 28.06
C LEU A 42 -0.69 6.85 28.69
N GLY A 43 0.39 7.13 27.97
CA GLY A 43 1.76 7.05 28.45
C GLY A 43 2.28 5.63 28.69
N ASP A 44 1.51 4.61 28.37
CA ASP A 44 1.90 3.20 28.50
C ASP A 44 1.85 2.48 27.17
N TRP A 45 2.97 2.54 26.42
CA TRP A 45 3.15 1.85 25.15
C TRP A 45 3.01 0.30 25.24
N ARG A 46 3.14 -0.26 26.47
CA ARG A 46 2.97 -1.70 26.69
C ARG A 46 1.53 -2.15 26.47
N LEU A 47 0.55 -1.28 26.73
CA LEU A 47 -0.86 -1.58 26.49
C LEU A 47 -1.13 -1.87 25.01
N MET A 48 -0.47 -1.13 24.11
CA MET A 48 -0.55 -1.39 22.66
C MET A 48 -0.06 -2.80 22.31
N HIS A 49 1.08 -3.21 22.90
CA HIS A 49 1.62 -4.56 22.67
C HIS A 49 0.67 -5.65 23.22
N TRP A 50 0.08 -5.45 24.38
CA TRP A 50 -0.90 -6.38 24.94
C TRP A 50 -2.16 -6.49 24.08
N LEU A 51 -2.63 -5.38 23.51
CA LEU A 51 -3.73 -5.38 22.55
C LEU A 51 -3.38 -6.22 21.29
N ILE A 52 -2.19 -5.98 20.72
CA ILE A 52 -1.72 -6.73 19.55
C ILE A 52 -1.61 -8.22 19.86
N ILE A 53 -1.04 -8.59 21.00
CA ILE A 53 -0.94 -9.99 21.44
C ILE A 53 -2.35 -10.59 21.60
N GLY A 54 -3.28 -9.86 22.22
CA GLY A 54 -4.66 -10.31 22.39
C GLY A 54 -5.35 -10.59 21.05
N ILE A 55 -5.22 -9.67 20.09
CA ILE A 55 -5.74 -9.85 18.72
C ILE A 55 -5.12 -11.08 18.06
N HIS A 56 -3.80 -11.26 18.16
CA HIS A 56 -3.12 -12.43 17.59
C HIS A 56 -3.58 -13.75 18.23
N CYS A 57 -3.80 -13.77 19.54
CA CYS A 57 -4.36 -14.95 20.22
C CYS A 57 -5.77 -15.29 19.70
N VAL A 58 -6.63 -14.28 19.51
CA VAL A 58 -7.97 -14.47 18.93
C VAL A 58 -7.88 -15.00 17.49
N VAL A 59 -7.00 -14.42 16.67
CA VAL A 59 -6.79 -14.89 15.29
C VAL A 59 -6.28 -16.32 15.27
N LEU A 60 -5.32 -16.69 16.12
CA LEU A 60 -4.81 -18.06 16.23
C LEU A 60 -5.90 -19.03 16.68
N LEU A 61 -6.71 -18.65 17.66
CA LEU A 61 -7.84 -19.46 18.10
C LEU A 61 -8.85 -19.65 16.97
N PHE A 62 -9.16 -18.61 16.21
CA PHE A 62 -10.05 -18.70 15.07
C PHE A 62 -9.47 -19.58 13.94
N LEU A 63 -8.17 -19.44 13.66
CA LEU A 63 -7.47 -20.28 12.69
C LEU A 63 -7.52 -21.77 13.07
N THR A 64 -7.29 -22.08 14.35
CA THR A 64 -7.27 -23.48 14.80
C THR A 64 -8.66 -24.10 14.91
N THR A 65 -9.69 -23.31 15.20
CA THR A 65 -11.05 -23.83 15.40
C THR A 65 -11.90 -23.79 14.13
N CYS A 66 -11.77 -22.75 13.31
CA CYS A 66 -12.66 -22.52 12.17
C CYS A 66 -12.06 -22.92 10.83
N ILE A 67 -10.73 -22.91 10.69
CA ILE A 67 -10.09 -23.32 9.45
C ILE A 67 -9.83 -24.83 9.50
N GLN A 68 -10.76 -25.59 8.92
CA GLN A 68 -10.54 -27.02 8.69
C GLN A 68 -9.42 -27.21 7.69
N HIS A 69 -8.59 -28.22 7.92
CA HIS A 69 -7.52 -28.62 7.01
C HIS A 69 -8.13 -29.15 5.70
N PHE A 70 -8.36 -28.26 4.73
CA PHE A 70 -8.62 -28.71 3.38
C PHE A 70 -7.33 -29.31 2.83
N ARG A 71 -7.40 -30.57 2.39
CA ARG A 71 -6.31 -31.23 1.66
C ARG A 71 -6.19 -30.57 0.28
N PHE A 72 -5.48 -29.44 0.23
CA PHE A 72 -5.11 -28.85 -1.05
C PHE A 72 -3.98 -29.65 -1.70
N ILE A 73 -3.88 -29.54 -3.01
CA ILE A 73 -2.77 -30.02 -3.79
C ILE A 73 -1.50 -29.43 -3.16
N PHE A 74 -0.70 -30.29 -2.53
CA PHE A 74 0.60 -29.91 -1.99
C PHE A 74 1.51 -29.59 -3.17
N LEU A 75 1.73 -28.32 -3.46
CA LEU A 75 2.78 -27.92 -4.38
C LEU A 75 4.12 -28.17 -3.71
N PRO A 76 5.04 -28.86 -4.38
CA PRO A 76 6.32 -29.19 -3.78
C PRO A 76 7.13 -27.91 -3.49
N LEU A 77 7.59 -27.74 -2.25
CA LEU A 77 8.37 -26.57 -1.79
C LEU A 77 9.72 -26.40 -2.49
N TYR A 78 10.24 -27.45 -3.13
CA TYR A 78 11.49 -27.37 -3.91
C TYR A 78 11.38 -26.55 -5.20
N GLY A 79 10.15 -26.21 -5.63
CA GLY A 79 9.92 -25.30 -6.76
C GLY A 79 10.00 -23.82 -6.40
N ILE A 80 10.20 -23.46 -5.11
CA ILE A 80 10.27 -22.07 -4.65
C ILE A 80 11.74 -21.62 -4.62
N ASP A 81 12.02 -20.51 -5.27
CA ASP A 81 13.36 -19.89 -5.21
C ASP A 81 13.54 -19.06 -3.95
N TRP A 82 13.81 -19.74 -2.83
CA TRP A 82 14.02 -19.12 -1.53
C TRP A 82 15.16 -18.09 -1.52
N THR A 83 16.22 -18.37 -2.30
CA THR A 83 17.37 -17.47 -2.37
C THR A 83 16.98 -16.14 -3.03
N SER A 84 16.22 -16.16 -4.13
CA SER A 84 15.74 -14.93 -4.75
C SER A 84 14.77 -14.18 -3.83
N MET A 85 13.91 -14.90 -3.09
CA MET A 85 13.02 -14.28 -2.12
C MET A 85 13.80 -13.56 -1.01
N ALA A 86 14.85 -14.20 -0.46
CA ALA A 86 15.72 -13.59 0.56
C ALA A 86 16.49 -12.36 0.00
N LEU A 87 16.97 -12.44 -1.24
CA LEU A 87 17.63 -11.29 -1.90
C LEU A 87 16.67 -10.11 -2.13
N TRP A 88 15.44 -10.40 -2.55
CA TRP A 88 14.41 -9.34 -2.67
C TRP A 88 14.08 -8.71 -1.32
N ALA A 89 13.93 -9.50 -0.26
CA ALA A 89 13.71 -8.99 1.08
C ALA A 89 14.89 -8.12 1.55
N ALA A 90 16.12 -8.56 1.33
CA ALA A 90 17.32 -7.80 1.65
C ALA A 90 17.40 -6.47 0.86
N LEU A 91 17.07 -6.49 -0.44
CA LEU A 91 17.02 -5.29 -1.27
C LEU A 91 16.00 -4.28 -0.75
N LEU A 92 14.78 -4.73 -0.42
CA LEU A 92 13.72 -3.86 0.09
C LEU A 92 14.11 -3.25 1.44
N MET A 93 14.69 -4.04 2.35
CA MET A 93 15.19 -3.54 3.64
C MET A 93 16.30 -2.50 3.46
N GLN A 94 17.25 -2.73 2.54
CA GLN A 94 18.31 -1.78 2.25
C GLN A 94 17.77 -0.48 1.65
N LEU A 95 16.79 -0.56 0.74
CA LEU A 95 16.15 0.61 0.14
C LEU A 95 15.34 1.38 1.19
N ALA A 96 14.56 0.70 2.02
CA ALA A 96 13.81 1.34 3.09
C ALA A 96 14.76 2.06 4.06
N TYR A 97 15.81 1.37 4.52
CA TYR A 97 16.80 1.97 5.40
C TYR A 97 17.51 3.18 4.77
N LEU A 98 17.85 3.09 3.47
CA LEU A 98 18.46 4.22 2.78
C LEU A 98 17.51 5.43 2.74
N LEU A 99 16.25 5.23 2.38
CA LEU A 99 15.27 6.31 2.25
C LEU A 99 14.89 6.93 3.60
N ASP A 100 14.75 6.12 4.64
CA ASP A 100 14.35 6.59 5.97
C ASP A 100 15.49 7.35 6.71
N TYR A 101 16.75 6.96 6.44
CA TYR A 101 17.90 7.51 7.19
C TYR A 101 18.86 8.35 6.34
N ALA A 102 18.60 8.53 5.03
CA ALA A 102 19.51 9.27 4.17
C ALA A 102 19.70 10.73 4.62
N ASP A 103 18.63 11.36 5.08
CA ASP A 103 18.66 12.73 5.58
C ASP A 103 19.46 12.82 6.88
N TRP A 104 19.22 11.92 7.85
CA TRP A 104 20.00 11.83 9.08
C TRP A 104 21.52 11.74 8.83
N TYR A 105 21.92 11.05 7.75
CA TYR A 105 23.32 10.96 7.33
C TYR A 105 23.77 12.10 6.41
N SER A 106 22.95 13.13 6.22
CA SER A 106 23.24 14.22 5.27
C SER A 106 23.52 13.72 3.85
N TRP A 107 22.76 12.70 3.42
CA TRP A 107 22.85 12.10 2.10
C TRP A 107 24.29 11.69 1.72
N PHE A 108 24.75 12.14 0.57
CA PHE A 108 26.05 11.74 0.00
C PHE A 108 27.30 12.23 0.76
N ASN A 109 27.13 13.00 1.82
CA ASN A 109 28.25 13.50 2.62
C ASN A 109 28.79 12.44 3.59
N HIS A 110 28.03 11.40 3.89
CA HIS A 110 28.42 10.35 4.84
C HIS A 110 28.80 9.05 4.14
N SER A 111 29.89 8.41 4.59
CA SER A 111 30.39 7.15 4.00
C SER A 111 29.40 5.98 4.08
N THR A 112 28.55 5.93 5.11
CA THR A 112 27.54 4.87 5.29
C THR A 112 26.58 4.83 4.10
N VAL A 113 26.16 5.99 3.56
CA VAL A 113 25.26 6.05 2.40
C VAL A 113 25.91 5.41 1.17
N TRP A 114 27.19 5.69 0.92
CA TRP A 114 27.93 5.09 -0.18
C TRP A 114 28.10 3.59 -0.05
N TYR A 115 28.40 3.08 1.17
CA TYR A 115 28.46 1.64 1.41
C TYR A 115 27.10 0.98 1.17
N LEU A 116 26.02 1.62 1.63
CA LEU A 116 24.66 1.11 1.46
C LEU A 116 24.25 1.09 -0.03
N MET A 117 24.55 2.16 -0.76
CA MET A 117 24.33 2.18 -2.23
C MET A 117 25.13 1.08 -2.94
N GLY A 118 26.38 0.85 -2.52
CA GLY A 118 27.20 -0.25 -3.04
C GLY A 118 26.58 -1.63 -2.78
N THR A 119 26.07 -1.86 -1.57
CA THR A 119 25.40 -3.14 -1.23
C THR A 119 24.08 -3.29 -1.98
N ILE A 120 23.31 -2.23 -2.17
CA ILE A 120 22.07 -2.22 -2.99
C ILE A 120 22.39 -2.62 -4.44
N LEU A 121 23.43 -2.05 -5.04
CA LEU A 121 23.83 -2.39 -6.41
C LEU A 121 24.28 -3.86 -6.54
N ILE A 122 25.04 -4.38 -5.55
CA ILE A 122 25.46 -5.78 -5.52
C ILE A 122 24.23 -6.69 -5.40
N THR A 123 23.32 -6.40 -4.46
CA THR A 123 22.11 -7.20 -4.24
C THR A 123 21.19 -7.18 -5.48
N LEU A 124 21.02 -6.02 -6.09
CA LEU A 124 20.23 -5.86 -7.31
C LEU A 124 20.86 -6.66 -8.48
N SER A 125 22.18 -6.58 -8.63
CA SER A 125 22.92 -7.35 -9.65
C SER A 125 22.76 -8.86 -9.45
N ALA A 126 22.82 -9.33 -8.21
CA ALA A 126 22.59 -10.73 -7.85
C ALA A 126 21.15 -11.16 -8.18
N ILE A 127 20.15 -10.33 -7.90
CA ILE A 127 18.76 -10.59 -8.24
C ILE A 127 18.59 -10.69 -9.76
N LEU A 128 19.09 -9.72 -10.52
CA LEU A 128 19.00 -9.71 -11.97
C LEU A 128 19.67 -10.92 -12.60
N HIS A 129 20.88 -11.27 -12.12
CA HIS A 129 21.57 -12.48 -12.55
C HIS A 129 20.72 -13.74 -12.31
N ARG A 130 20.16 -13.90 -11.12
CA ARG A 130 19.30 -15.05 -10.79
C ARG A 130 18.01 -15.08 -11.60
N MET A 131 17.35 -13.93 -11.81
CA MET A 131 16.15 -13.84 -12.64
C MET A 131 16.37 -14.36 -14.07
N MET A 132 17.59 -14.21 -14.60
CA MET A 132 17.92 -14.64 -15.97
C MET A 132 18.36 -16.10 -16.05
N HIS A 133 18.94 -16.67 -14.99
CA HIS A 133 19.59 -17.99 -15.04
C HIS A 133 18.80 -19.09 -14.29
N VAL A 134 17.93 -18.73 -13.34
CA VAL A 134 17.16 -19.73 -12.58
C VAL A 134 15.90 -20.11 -13.36
N ARG A 135 15.61 -21.42 -13.39
CA ARG A 135 14.45 -21.97 -14.13
C ARG A 135 13.11 -21.46 -13.62
N HIS A 136 12.97 -21.25 -12.31
CA HIS A 136 11.75 -20.77 -11.65
C HIS A 136 12.12 -19.60 -10.71
N PRO A 137 12.40 -18.40 -11.25
CA PRO A 137 12.75 -17.26 -10.43
C PRO A 137 11.55 -16.78 -9.62
N TYR A 138 11.79 -16.17 -8.45
CA TYR A 138 10.73 -15.61 -7.60
C TYR A 138 9.85 -14.60 -8.35
N ILE A 139 10.46 -13.70 -9.12
CA ILE A 139 9.77 -12.85 -10.08
C ILE A 139 10.28 -13.18 -11.48
N ASN A 140 9.38 -13.58 -12.36
CA ASN A 140 9.75 -13.92 -13.74
C ASN A 140 9.94 -12.61 -14.54
N PRO A 141 11.06 -12.44 -15.29
CA PRO A 141 11.26 -11.28 -16.17
C PRO A 141 10.13 -11.05 -17.17
N ARG A 142 9.39 -12.09 -17.53
CA ARG A 142 8.22 -12.01 -18.41
C ARG A 142 7.09 -11.16 -17.82
N VAL A 143 7.03 -11.00 -16.50
CA VAL A 143 6.10 -10.06 -15.84
C VAL A 143 6.26 -8.65 -16.42
N PHE A 144 7.50 -8.24 -16.69
CA PHE A 144 7.80 -6.92 -17.22
C PHE A 144 7.79 -6.83 -18.75
N SER A 145 8.19 -7.90 -19.44
CA SER A 145 8.40 -7.90 -20.89
C SER A 145 7.31 -8.60 -21.69
N GLY A 146 6.62 -9.57 -21.08
CA GLY A 146 5.63 -10.42 -21.76
C GLY A 146 4.27 -9.77 -21.98
N PHE A 147 3.94 -8.74 -21.18
CA PHE A 147 2.62 -8.09 -21.21
C PHE A 147 2.74 -6.61 -21.58
N ARG A 148 2.10 -6.21 -22.66
CA ARG A 148 2.27 -4.88 -23.28
C ARG A 148 2.03 -3.71 -22.33
N TYR A 149 1.03 -3.79 -21.45
CA TYR A 149 0.58 -2.67 -20.63
C TYR A 149 1.08 -2.71 -19.20
N VAL A 150 1.65 -3.82 -18.72
CA VAL A 150 2.07 -3.97 -17.32
C VAL A 150 3.12 -2.93 -16.93
N LYS A 151 4.09 -2.64 -17.78
CA LYS A 151 5.10 -1.59 -17.51
C LYS A 151 4.47 -0.22 -17.29
N HIS A 152 3.45 0.13 -18.09
CA HIS A 152 2.77 1.41 -17.95
C HIS A 152 1.94 1.47 -16.67
N ILE A 153 1.26 0.37 -16.32
CA ILE A 153 0.51 0.27 -15.07
C ILE A 153 1.47 0.43 -13.88
N LEU A 154 2.57 -0.32 -13.85
CA LEU A 154 3.55 -0.23 -12.77
C LEU A 154 4.21 1.16 -12.68
N LEU A 155 4.49 1.81 -13.81
CA LEU A 155 4.99 3.18 -13.83
C LEU A 155 3.96 4.17 -13.24
N LEU A 156 2.69 4.02 -13.61
CA LEU A 156 1.62 4.84 -13.04
C LEU A 156 1.46 4.60 -11.54
N VAL A 157 1.62 3.35 -11.09
CA VAL A 157 1.64 3.01 -9.66
C VAL A 157 2.81 3.71 -8.95
N CYS A 158 4.03 3.67 -9.52
CA CYS A 158 5.18 4.38 -8.95
C CYS A 158 4.91 5.89 -8.80
N LEU A 159 4.36 6.53 -9.83
CA LEU A 159 4.03 7.96 -9.80
C LEU A 159 2.92 8.26 -8.78
N PHE A 160 1.93 7.40 -8.71
CA PHE A 160 0.83 7.52 -7.77
C PHE A 160 1.30 7.39 -6.31
N GLU A 161 2.07 6.35 -6.00
CA GLU A 161 2.60 6.13 -4.65
C GLU A 161 3.57 7.25 -4.24
N TRP A 162 4.37 7.75 -5.17
CA TRP A 162 5.25 8.90 -4.91
C TRP A 162 4.47 10.16 -4.57
N LEU A 163 3.42 10.50 -5.34
CA LEU A 163 2.57 11.64 -5.03
C LEU A 163 1.92 11.52 -3.65
N PHE A 164 1.34 10.36 -3.35
CA PHE A 164 0.69 10.13 -2.05
C PHE A 164 1.66 10.17 -0.88
N ALA A 165 2.86 9.62 -1.02
CA ALA A 165 3.89 9.67 0.01
C ALA A 165 4.31 11.11 0.32
N THR A 166 4.53 11.92 -0.74
CA THR A 166 4.92 13.33 -0.60
C THR A 166 3.81 14.14 0.10
N GLU A 167 2.57 13.91 -0.30
CA GLU A 167 1.42 14.62 0.28
C GLU A 167 1.19 14.27 1.74
N HIS A 168 1.30 13.00 2.08
CA HIS A 168 1.11 12.52 3.45
C HIS A 168 2.07 13.24 4.42
N ILE A 169 3.33 13.37 4.03
CA ILE A 169 4.35 14.04 4.86
C ILE A 169 4.10 15.54 4.96
N LEU A 170 3.78 16.20 3.83
CA LEU A 170 3.43 17.62 3.86
C LEU A 170 2.22 17.89 4.77
N GLU A 171 1.24 17.00 4.77
CA GLU A 171 0.09 17.07 5.67
C GLU A 171 0.50 16.89 7.13
N GLU A 172 1.33 15.90 7.44
CA GLU A 172 1.83 15.62 8.79
C GLU A 172 2.60 16.83 9.33
N ILE A 173 3.53 17.37 8.55
CA ILE A 173 4.28 18.59 8.91
C ILE A 173 3.33 19.77 9.15
N PHE A 174 2.36 19.99 8.27
CA PHE A 174 1.40 21.06 8.44
C PHE A 174 0.58 20.91 9.72
N LEU A 175 0.12 19.72 10.05
CA LEU A 175 -0.67 19.46 11.25
C LEU A 175 0.16 19.55 12.54
N GLU A 176 1.39 19.06 12.54
CA GLU A 176 2.22 19.00 13.74
C GLU A 176 3.06 20.27 13.96
N GLU A 177 3.73 20.77 12.92
CA GLU A 177 4.66 21.89 13.08
C GLU A 177 3.99 23.25 12.89
N VAL A 178 3.00 23.37 11.98
CA VAL A 178 2.34 24.65 11.71
C VAL A 178 1.12 24.85 12.60
N MET A 179 0.26 23.82 12.71
CA MET A 179 -0.97 23.89 13.48
C MET A 179 -0.77 23.50 14.95
N HIS A 180 0.35 22.86 15.30
CA HIS A 180 0.69 22.37 16.64
C HIS A 180 -0.42 21.46 17.24
N TYR A 181 -1.06 20.64 16.42
CA TYR A 181 -2.07 19.72 16.90
C TYR A 181 -1.43 18.57 17.68
N SER A 182 -2.14 18.09 18.69
CA SER A 182 -1.71 16.93 19.46
C SER A 182 -1.82 15.66 18.61
N THR A 183 -1.02 14.65 18.92
CA THR A 183 -1.02 13.36 18.24
C THR A 183 -2.41 12.72 18.18
N ILE A 184 -3.24 12.91 19.23
CA ILE A 184 -4.61 12.38 19.23
C ILE A 184 -5.53 13.14 18.28
N THR A 185 -5.33 14.45 18.14
CA THR A 185 -6.09 15.26 17.17
C THR A 185 -5.71 14.85 15.75
N ASN A 186 -4.41 14.62 15.50
CA ASN A 186 -3.93 14.13 14.21
C ASN A 186 -4.51 12.73 13.89
N ALA A 187 -4.55 11.82 14.87
CA ALA A 187 -5.17 10.52 14.69
C ALA A 187 -6.68 10.61 14.38
N ALA A 188 -7.38 11.63 14.90
CA ALA A 188 -8.80 11.84 14.59
C ALA A 188 -9.03 12.22 13.12
N PHE A 189 -8.04 12.80 12.43
CA PHE A 189 -8.10 13.08 10.99
C PHE A 189 -8.07 11.80 10.12
N SER A 190 -7.69 10.66 10.69
CA SER A 190 -7.85 9.38 10.02
C SER A 190 -9.31 9.01 9.75
N LEU A 191 -10.27 9.54 10.53
CA LEU A 191 -11.70 9.25 10.35
C LEU A 191 -12.28 9.79 9.02
N PRO A 192 -12.08 11.07 8.63
CA PRO A 192 -12.47 11.56 7.31
C PRO A 192 -11.81 10.75 6.18
N VAL A 193 -10.52 10.43 6.31
CA VAL A 193 -9.81 9.60 5.32
C VAL A 193 -10.44 8.21 5.23
N TRP A 194 -10.71 7.56 6.35
CA TRP A 194 -11.37 6.26 6.40
C TRP A 194 -12.76 6.29 5.76
N THR A 195 -13.58 7.31 6.07
CA THR A 195 -14.90 7.45 5.42
C THR A 195 -14.78 7.65 3.92
N GLY A 196 -13.79 8.41 3.46
CA GLY A 196 -13.44 8.55 2.04
C GLY A 196 -13.03 7.22 1.41
N ASN A 197 -12.19 6.44 2.09
CA ASN A 197 -11.77 5.11 1.65
C ASN A 197 -12.98 4.16 1.48
N VAL A 198 -13.86 4.11 2.46
CA VAL A 198 -15.08 3.28 2.40
C VAL A 198 -16.00 3.74 1.27
N ALA A 199 -16.21 5.05 1.13
CA ALA A 199 -17.00 5.61 0.05
C ALA A 199 -16.41 5.29 -1.33
N GLY A 200 -15.08 5.40 -1.48
CA GLY A 200 -14.35 5.02 -2.70
C GLY A 200 -14.50 3.54 -3.05
N CYS A 201 -14.43 2.65 -2.05
CA CYS A 201 -14.68 1.22 -2.24
C CYS A 201 -16.12 0.94 -2.73
N ILE A 202 -17.12 1.51 -2.05
CA ILE A 202 -18.53 1.32 -2.39
C ILE A 202 -18.83 1.90 -3.78
N PHE A 203 -18.29 3.09 -4.08
CA PHE A 203 -18.42 3.70 -5.38
C PHE A 203 -17.79 2.86 -6.48
N SER A 204 -16.56 2.37 -6.27
CA SER A 204 -15.85 1.51 -7.22
C SER A 204 -16.61 0.20 -7.47
N LEU A 205 -17.15 -0.42 -6.41
CA LEU A 205 -17.98 -1.61 -6.51
C LEU A 205 -19.23 -1.35 -7.36
N TRP A 206 -19.96 -0.28 -7.04
CA TRP A 206 -21.17 0.09 -7.76
C TRP A 206 -20.88 0.42 -9.24
N TRP A 207 -19.80 1.19 -9.49
CA TRP A 207 -19.39 1.59 -10.83
C TRP A 207 -19.04 0.40 -11.71
N LEU A 208 -18.18 -0.49 -11.23
CA LEU A 208 -17.71 -1.64 -11.98
C LEU A 208 -18.81 -2.68 -12.23
N GLN A 209 -19.79 -2.78 -11.34
CA GLN A 209 -20.88 -3.74 -11.49
C GLN A 209 -22.07 -3.23 -12.32
N LYS A 210 -22.48 -1.98 -12.10
CA LYS A 210 -23.75 -1.47 -12.62
C LYS A 210 -23.60 -0.48 -13.76
N VAL A 211 -22.63 0.44 -13.67
CA VAL A 211 -22.56 1.57 -14.60
C VAL A 211 -21.79 1.20 -15.87
N MET A 212 -20.62 0.66 -15.71
CA MET A 212 -19.76 0.29 -16.84
C MET A 212 -18.90 -0.92 -16.51
N ARG A 213 -19.37 -2.06 -16.88
CA ARG A 213 -18.62 -3.29 -16.77
C ARG A 213 -17.27 -3.13 -17.48
N MET A 214 -16.16 -3.22 -16.72
CA MET A 214 -14.77 -3.12 -17.18
C MET A 214 -14.27 -1.75 -17.68
N SER A 215 -14.87 -0.64 -17.30
CA SER A 215 -14.32 0.68 -17.63
C SER A 215 -13.41 1.23 -16.54
N TYR A 216 -12.25 0.59 -16.31
CA TYR A 216 -11.25 1.03 -15.33
C TYR A 216 -10.70 2.42 -15.62
N ILE A 217 -10.52 2.78 -16.90
CA ILE A 217 -10.01 4.09 -17.31
C ILE A 217 -10.91 5.22 -16.79
N ARG A 218 -12.22 5.10 -16.96
CA ARG A 218 -13.15 6.14 -16.50
C ARG A 218 -13.22 6.24 -14.98
N LEU A 219 -13.16 5.09 -14.30
CA LEU A 219 -13.06 5.05 -12.84
C LEU A 219 -11.75 5.69 -12.36
N GLY A 220 -10.63 5.43 -13.06
CA GLY A 220 -9.34 6.07 -12.80
C GLY A 220 -9.39 7.59 -12.99
N ILE A 221 -10.09 8.08 -14.01
CA ILE A 221 -10.31 9.52 -14.21
C ILE A 221 -11.06 10.13 -13.02
N VAL A 222 -12.10 9.48 -12.52
CA VAL A 222 -12.83 9.96 -11.33
C VAL A 222 -11.91 10.01 -10.11
N GLY A 223 -11.14 8.94 -9.85
CA GLY A 223 -10.15 8.92 -8.77
C GLY A 223 -9.11 10.04 -8.89
N SER A 224 -8.58 10.26 -10.10
CA SER A 224 -7.61 11.34 -10.36
C SER A 224 -8.21 12.73 -10.20
N LEU A 225 -9.47 12.94 -10.58
CA LEU A 225 -10.17 14.21 -10.36
C LEU A 225 -10.39 14.48 -8.87
N MET A 226 -10.70 13.45 -8.08
CA MET A 226 -10.84 13.60 -6.63
C MET A 226 -9.50 13.91 -5.95
N LEU A 227 -8.39 13.30 -6.44
CA LEU A 227 -7.06 13.65 -5.99
C LEU A 227 -6.71 15.09 -6.33
N PHE A 228 -6.99 15.52 -7.56
CA PHE A 228 -6.76 16.91 -7.98
C PHE A 228 -7.59 17.89 -7.15
N ALA A 229 -8.86 17.56 -6.86
CA ALA A 229 -9.70 18.38 -5.99
C ALA A 229 -9.12 18.50 -4.57
N TYR A 230 -8.61 17.40 -4.00
CA TYR A 230 -7.90 17.41 -2.73
C TYR A 230 -6.71 18.38 -2.76
N LEU A 231 -5.82 18.26 -3.76
CA LEU A 231 -4.64 19.12 -3.90
C LEU A 231 -5.00 20.60 -4.01
N VAL A 232 -5.99 20.92 -4.83
CA VAL A 232 -6.45 22.30 -4.99
C VAL A 232 -7.04 22.83 -3.69
N MET A 233 -7.87 22.05 -2.99
CA MET A 233 -8.42 22.44 -1.70
C MET A 233 -7.32 22.68 -0.66
N MET A 234 -6.35 21.77 -0.53
CA MET A 234 -5.22 21.96 0.38
C MET A 234 -4.43 23.21 0.04
N TYR A 235 -4.08 23.42 -1.24
CA TYR A 235 -3.35 24.61 -1.68
C TYR A 235 -4.07 25.93 -1.34
N LEU A 236 -5.40 25.99 -1.48
CA LEU A 236 -6.18 27.18 -1.22
C LEU A 236 -6.48 27.41 0.27
N MET A 237 -6.54 26.33 1.05
CA MET A 237 -6.98 26.37 2.44
C MET A 237 -5.83 26.43 3.46
N VAL A 238 -4.62 25.99 3.09
CA VAL A 238 -3.48 25.97 4.01
C VAL A 238 -3.20 27.36 4.55
N SER A 239 -3.51 27.57 5.83
CA SER A 239 -3.22 28.79 6.58
C SER A 239 -3.14 28.45 8.08
N PRO A 240 -2.34 29.19 8.86
CA PRO A 240 -2.21 28.95 10.31
C PRO A 240 -3.51 29.20 11.11
N SER A 241 -4.51 29.83 10.49
CA SER A 241 -5.81 30.13 11.13
C SER A 241 -6.94 29.18 10.67
N LEU A 242 -6.59 28.08 10.00
CA LEU A 242 -7.57 27.14 9.47
C LEU A 242 -8.34 26.43 10.59
N SER A 243 -9.66 26.34 10.48
CA SER A 243 -10.47 25.54 11.41
C SER A 243 -10.37 24.05 11.05
N ILE A 244 -10.37 23.20 12.08
CA ILE A 244 -10.29 21.73 11.95
C ILE A 244 -11.35 21.17 11.00
N GLU A 245 -12.56 21.72 11.06
CA GLU A 245 -13.70 21.24 10.28
C GLU A 245 -13.50 21.39 8.76
N MET A 246 -12.75 22.41 8.34
CA MET A 246 -12.46 22.63 6.92
C MET A 246 -11.55 21.57 6.31
N LEU A 247 -10.75 20.86 7.11
CA LEU A 247 -9.89 19.79 6.65
C LEU A 247 -10.64 18.48 6.36
N TYR A 248 -11.84 18.30 6.89
CA TYR A 248 -12.57 17.02 6.71
C TYR A 248 -12.89 16.72 5.25
N LEU A 249 -13.27 17.73 4.48
CA LEU A 249 -13.62 17.54 3.07
C LEU A 249 -12.41 17.19 2.19
N PRO A 250 -11.27 17.90 2.26
CA PRO A 250 -10.06 17.51 1.56
C PRO A 250 -9.60 16.08 1.92
N LEU A 251 -9.56 15.75 3.21
CA LEU A 251 -9.14 14.44 3.67
C LEU A 251 -10.07 13.31 3.21
N PHE A 252 -11.37 13.56 3.18
CA PHE A 252 -12.33 12.64 2.56
C PHE A 252 -12.01 12.41 1.07
N CYS A 253 -11.76 13.48 0.31
CA CYS A 253 -11.40 13.38 -1.11
C CYS A 253 -10.09 12.60 -1.32
N ARG A 254 -9.08 12.77 -0.44
CA ARG A 254 -7.83 12.01 -0.45
C ARG A 254 -8.11 10.51 -0.28
N GLY A 255 -8.85 10.13 0.76
CA GLY A 255 -9.19 8.72 1.01
C GLY A 255 -9.96 8.11 -0.16
N PHE A 256 -10.96 8.81 -0.68
CA PHE A 256 -11.73 8.36 -1.85
C PHE A 256 -10.83 8.14 -3.08
N ALA A 257 -9.94 9.09 -3.38
CA ALA A 257 -9.03 9.03 -4.52
C ALA A 257 -8.06 7.85 -4.38
N TYR A 258 -7.42 7.71 -3.22
CA TYR A 258 -6.47 6.63 -2.94
C TYR A 258 -7.07 5.26 -3.20
N THR A 259 -8.22 5.00 -2.60
CA THR A 259 -8.89 3.69 -2.74
C THR A 259 -9.35 3.42 -4.17
N THR A 260 -9.95 4.41 -4.80
CA THR A 260 -10.46 4.26 -6.18
C THR A 260 -9.31 3.96 -7.15
N LEU A 261 -8.18 4.67 -7.05
CA LEU A 261 -7.01 4.47 -7.91
C LEU A 261 -6.32 3.14 -7.63
N SER A 262 -6.14 2.75 -6.36
CA SER A 262 -5.56 1.46 -5.98
C SER A 262 -6.37 0.28 -6.54
N ILE A 263 -7.71 0.34 -6.45
CA ILE A 263 -8.59 -0.67 -7.04
C ILE A 263 -8.44 -0.73 -8.56
N VAL A 264 -8.38 0.43 -9.22
CA VAL A 264 -8.20 0.51 -10.68
C VAL A 264 -6.86 -0.13 -11.10
N PHE A 265 -5.78 0.16 -10.41
CA PHE A 265 -4.48 -0.41 -10.74
C PHE A 265 -4.43 -1.92 -10.53
N MET A 266 -4.93 -2.42 -9.41
CA MET A 266 -4.99 -3.87 -9.15
C MET A 266 -5.88 -4.61 -10.14
N ALA A 267 -7.07 -4.06 -10.42
CA ALA A 267 -7.98 -4.65 -11.38
C ALA A 267 -7.41 -4.64 -12.82
N SER A 268 -6.77 -3.53 -13.21
CA SER A 268 -6.11 -3.43 -14.52
C SER A 268 -4.93 -4.41 -14.65
N LEU A 269 -4.18 -4.62 -13.58
CA LEU A 269 -3.09 -5.58 -13.55
C LEU A 269 -3.62 -7.02 -13.71
N HIS A 270 -4.72 -7.33 -13.03
CA HIS A 270 -5.39 -8.63 -13.14
C HIS A 270 -5.90 -8.92 -14.56
N ASP A 271 -6.47 -7.91 -15.23
CA ASP A 271 -7.03 -8.09 -16.57
C ASP A 271 -5.97 -8.26 -17.68
N VAL A 272 -4.79 -7.70 -17.47
CA VAL A 272 -3.70 -7.75 -18.44
C VAL A 272 -2.83 -9.00 -18.28
N MET A 273 -2.80 -9.59 -17.09
CA MET A 273 -1.89 -10.70 -16.77
C MET A 273 -2.63 -12.02 -16.64
N ASP A 274 -1.97 -13.12 -17.05
CA ASP A 274 -2.42 -14.46 -16.73
C ASP A 274 -2.41 -14.71 -15.22
N PHE A 275 -3.29 -15.56 -14.74
CA PHE A 275 -3.44 -15.88 -13.31
C PHE A 275 -2.10 -16.24 -12.62
N ASN A 276 -1.23 -17.00 -13.27
CA ASN A 276 0.07 -17.41 -12.71
C ASN A 276 1.05 -16.24 -12.56
N HIS A 277 0.99 -15.25 -13.44
CA HIS A 277 1.86 -14.08 -13.41
C HIS A 277 1.27 -12.92 -12.59
N PHE A 278 -0.04 -12.91 -12.41
CA PHE A 278 -0.74 -11.86 -11.64
C PHE A 278 -0.21 -11.74 -10.20
N PHE A 279 0.00 -12.87 -9.50
CA PHE A 279 0.55 -12.82 -8.13
C PHE A 279 1.98 -12.27 -8.08
N GLN A 280 2.78 -12.53 -9.11
CA GLN A 280 4.12 -11.93 -9.22
C GLN A 280 4.02 -10.42 -9.51
N GLY A 281 3.12 -10.01 -10.39
CA GLY A 281 2.82 -8.60 -10.64
C GLY A 281 2.30 -7.88 -9.40
N LEU A 282 1.42 -8.54 -8.63
CA LEU A 282 0.93 -8.02 -7.36
C LEU A 282 2.05 -7.91 -6.30
N SER A 283 3.00 -8.85 -6.29
CA SER A 283 4.18 -8.74 -5.42
C SER A 283 5.03 -7.52 -5.79
N VAL A 284 5.24 -7.26 -7.07
CA VAL A 284 5.94 -6.05 -7.53
C VAL A 284 5.17 -4.78 -7.17
N PHE A 285 3.86 -4.76 -7.35
CA PHE A 285 2.99 -3.66 -6.92
C PHE A 285 3.19 -3.36 -5.42
N ASN A 286 3.11 -4.39 -4.57
CA ASN A 286 3.30 -4.23 -3.13
C ASN A 286 4.72 -3.78 -2.76
N MET A 287 5.75 -4.21 -3.49
CA MET A 287 7.12 -3.73 -3.31
C MET A 287 7.24 -2.24 -3.61
N ILE A 288 6.62 -1.78 -4.70
CA ILE A 288 6.55 -0.36 -5.05
C ILE A 288 5.84 0.43 -3.95
N HIS A 289 4.68 -0.05 -3.51
CA HIS A 289 3.91 0.56 -2.42
C HIS A 289 4.74 0.67 -1.13
N MET A 290 5.41 -0.40 -0.72
CA MET A 290 6.23 -0.40 0.52
C MET A 290 7.43 0.55 0.45
N VAL A 291 8.16 0.57 -0.67
CA VAL A 291 9.39 1.37 -0.80
C VAL A 291 9.07 2.82 -1.15
N ILE A 292 8.24 3.06 -2.16
CA ILE A 292 7.93 4.41 -2.62
C ILE A 292 6.87 5.05 -1.73
N GLY A 293 5.77 4.35 -1.47
CA GLY A 293 4.68 4.87 -0.65
C GLY A 293 5.02 4.97 0.83
N GLY A 294 5.83 4.03 1.37
CA GLY A 294 6.18 4.02 2.79
C GLY A 294 7.41 4.86 3.15
N CYS A 295 8.47 4.82 2.34
CA CYS A 295 9.77 5.37 2.76
C CYS A 295 10.19 6.61 1.96
N MET A 296 9.69 6.81 0.72
CA MET A 296 10.18 7.89 -0.13
C MET A 296 9.74 9.28 0.36
N GLY A 297 8.67 9.33 1.12
CA GLY A 297 8.22 10.53 1.77
C GLY A 297 9.26 11.08 2.76
N CYS A 298 9.81 10.22 3.62
CA CYS A 298 10.85 10.59 4.59
C CYS A 298 12.13 11.10 3.91
N ALA A 299 12.43 10.62 2.70
CA ALA A 299 13.61 11.03 1.95
C ALA A 299 13.50 12.41 1.30
N LEU A 300 12.30 12.98 1.21
CA LEU A 300 12.05 14.29 0.58
C LEU A 300 11.99 15.45 1.59
N TYR A 301 11.93 15.13 2.86
CA TYR A 301 11.93 16.08 3.98
C TYR A 301 13.31 16.19 4.61
#